data_f8b9c59be93b42750edc293f864315d0
#
_entry.id   f8b9c59be93b42750edc293f864315d0
#
_cell.length_a   1.000
_cell.length_b   1.000
_cell.length_c   1.000
_cell.angle_alpha   90.00
_cell.angle_beta   90.00
_cell.angle_gamma   90.00
#
_symmetry.space_group_name_H-M   'P 1'
#
loop_
_entity.id
_entity.type
_entity.pdbx_description
1 polymer ?
#
loop_
_entity_poly.entity_id
_entity_poly.type
_entity_poly.pdbx_seq_one_letter_code
_entity_poly.pdbx_strand_id
1 'polypeptide(L)' 'MAEVTIKVAGMSCSGCVRNVTGVLKALPGVTEAEVSLDEAHARVQFDPATISVEQLRQAVIDAGFDSQD' A
#
# COMPACT_ATOMS: atom_id res chain seq x y z
N MET A 1 5.21 -8.27 14.01
CA MET A 1 4.52 -7.86 12.76
C MET A 1 3.66 -6.64 13.05
N ALA A 2 3.73 -5.65 12.22
CA ALA A 2 2.92 -4.45 12.33
C ALA A 2 1.89 -4.40 11.20
N GLU A 3 0.83 -3.67 11.42
CA GLU A 3 -0.20 -3.47 10.40
C GLU A 3 -0.53 -1.99 10.32
N VAL A 4 -0.70 -1.49 9.10
CA VAL A 4 -1.07 -0.10 8.87
C VAL A 4 -2.12 -0.05 7.78
N THR A 5 -3.05 0.90 7.91
CA THR A 5 -4.02 1.21 6.87
C THR A 5 -3.66 2.57 6.29
N ILE A 6 -3.39 2.58 5.00
CA ILE A 6 -2.98 3.79 4.27
C ILE A 6 -4.10 4.15 3.32
N LYS A 7 -4.56 5.39 3.36
CA LYS A 7 -5.52 5.87 2.37
C LYS A 7 -4.81 6.11 1.06
N VAL A 8 -5.37 5.59 -0.02
CA VAL A 8 -4.80 5.71 -1.35
C VAL A 8 -5.80 6.44 -2.24
N ALA A 9 -5.43 7.61 -2.70
CA ALA A 9 -6.27 8.40 -3.60
C ALA A 9 -5.86 8.11 -5.05
N GLY A 10 -6.80 8.27 -5.97
CA GLY A 10 -6.54 8.08 -7.39
C GLY A 10 -6.87 6.70 -7.93
N MET A 11 -7.30 5.79 -7.08
CA MET A 11 -7.76 4.48 -7.55
C MET A 11 -9.17 4.63 -8.12
N SER A 12 -9.30 4.38 -9.42
CA SER A 12 -10.59 4.52 -10.09
C SER A 12 -11.08 3.22 -10.73
N CYS A 13 -10.28 2.16 -10.68
CA CYS A 13 -10.65 0.89 -11.29
C CYS A 13 -9.89 -0.27 -10.62
N SER A 14 -10.30 -1.50 -10.92
CA SER A 14 -9.67 -2.68 -10.33
C SER A 14 -8.22 -2.86 -10.77
N GLY A 15 -7.84 -2.34 -11.94
CA GLY A 15 -6.44 -2.34 -12.37
C GLY A 15 -5.55 -1.53 -11.45
N CYS A 16 -6.07 -0.41 -10.93
CA CYS A 16 -5.34 0.41 -9.96
C CYS A 16 -5.12 -0.35 -8.67
N VAL A 17 -6.14 -1.07 -8.20
CA VAL A 17 -6.03 -1.91 -7.00
C VAL A 17 -4.93 -2.94 -7.17
N ARG A 18 -4.87 -3.59 -8.32
CA ARG A 18 -3.83 -4.58 -8.61
C ARG A 18 -2.45 -3.96 -8.62
N ASN A 19 -2.31 -2.78 -9.20
CA ASN A 19 -1.03 -2.09 -9.25
C ASN A 19 -0.53 -1.77 -7.84
N VAL A 20 -1.38 -1.20 -7.00
CA VAL A 20 -1.01 -0.86 -5.63
C VAL A 20 -0.65 -2.12 -4.86
N THR A 21 -1.48 -3.17 -4.97
CA THR A 21 -1.22 -4.44 -4.30
C THR A 21 0.12 -5.03 -4.72
N GLY A 22 0.40 -5.03 -6.02
CA GLY A 22 1.65 -5.56 -6.54
C GLY A 22 2.86 -4.78 -6.08
N VAL A 23 2.77 -3.45 -6.08
CA VAL A 23 3.84 -2.58 -5.60
C VAL A 23 4.14 -2.83 -4.13
N LEU A 24 3.09 -2.92 -3.30
CA LEU A 24 3.27 -3.15 -1.87
C LEU A 24 3.85 -4.54 -1.58
N LYS A 25 3.33 -5.56 -2.25
CA LYS A 25 3.83 -6.92 -2.05
C LYS A 25 5.27 -7.13 -2.54
N ALA A 26 5.72 -6.31 -3.46
CA ALA A 26 7.08 -6.39 -3.98
C ALA A 26 8.11 -5.81 -3.00
N LEU A 27 7.67 -5.08 -1.99
CA LEU A 27 8.57 -4.46 -1.03
C LEU A 27 9.10 -5.49 -0.03
N PRO A 28 10.39 -5.41 0.33
CA PRO A 28 10.93 -6.31 1.35
C PRO A 28 10.30 -5.98 2.70
N GLY A 29 9.98 -7.02 3.47
CA GLY A 29 9.37 -6.85 4.78
C GLY A 29 7.85 -6.85 4.77
N VAL A 30 7.22 -6.73 3.63
CA VAL A 30 5.76 -6.80 3.51
C VAL A 30 5.35 -8.27 3.40
N THR A 31 4.51 -8.72 4.33
CA THR A 31 4.03 -10.10 4.34
C THR A 31 2.64 -10.20 3.72
N GLU A 32 1.83 -9.16 3.85
CA GLU A 32 0.48 -9.15 3.29
C GLU A 32 0.11 -7.74 2.89
N ALA A 33 -0.63 -7.62 1.80
CA ALA A 33 -1.16 -6.34 1.36
C ALA A 33 -2.57 -6.56 0.83
N GLU A 34 -3.52 -5.80 1.36
CA GLU A 34 -4.92 -5.88 0.97
C GLU A 34 -5.39 -4.48 0.63
N VAL A 35 -5.88 -4.31 -0.58
CA VAL A 35 -6.32 -3.00 -1.09
C VAL A 35 -7.81 -3.04 -1.34
N SER A 36 -8.52 -2.01 -0.85
CA SER A 36 -9.94 -1.87 -1.05
C SER A 36 -10.23 -0.66 -1.94
N LEU A 37 -10.90 -0.89 -3.05
CA LEU A 37 -11.31 0.17 -3.97
C LEU A 37 -12.45 0.99 -3.36
N ASP A 38 -13.41 0.32 -2.75
CA ASP A 38 -14.59 0.98 -2.18
C ASP A 38 -14.23 1.95 -1.07
N GLU A 39 -13.27 1.58 -0.24
CA GLU A 39 -12.84 2.40 0.90
C GLU A 39 -11.62 3.23 0.55
N ALA A 40 -11.03 3.02 -0.61
CA ALA A 40 -9.86 3.73 -1.10
C ALA A 40 -8.69 3.66 -0.11
N HIS A 41 -8.43 2.47 0.42
CA HIS A 41 -7.31 2.28 1.35
C HIS A 41 -6.58 0.98 1.08
N ALA A 42 -5.36 0.89 1.61
CA ALA A 42 -4.54 -0.31 1.57
C ALA A 42 -4.18 -0.71 3.00
N ARG A 43 -4.47 -1.94 3.35
CA ARG A 43 -4.07 -2.51 4.63
C ARG A 43 -2.82 -3.36 4.40
N VAL A 44 -1.75 -3.03 5.09
CA VAL A 44 -0.46 -3.69 4.88
C VAL A 44 0.03 -4.29 6.19
N GLN A 45 0.42 -5.56 6.15
CA GLN A 45 1.11 -6.21 7.25
C GLN A 45 2.58 -6.31 6.88
N PHE A 46 3.43 -5.82 7.73
CA PHE A 46 4.85 -5.69 7.43
C PHE A 46 5.71 -5.87 8.67
N ASP A 47 7.00 -6.10 8.43
CA ASP A 47 8.00 -6.17 9.50
C ASP A 47 8.60 -4.78 9.70
N PRO A 48 8.30 -4.10 10.82
CA PRO A 48 8.79 -2.74 11.04
C PRO A 48 10.32 -2.66 11.19
N ALA A 49 10.98 -3.77 11.41
CA ALA A 49 12.44 -3.81 11.44
C ALA A 49 13.05 -3.81 10.04
N THR A 50 12.26 -4.17 9.03
CA THR A 50 12.73 -4.25 7.65
C THR A 50 12.27 -3.06 6.82
N ILE A 51 11.04 -2.59 7.02
CA ILE A 51 10.46 -1.51 6.24
C ILE A 51 9.63 -0.60 7.15
N SER A 52 9.54 0.67 6.78
CA SER A 52 8.77 1.66 7.54
C SER A 52 7.49 2.05 6.80
N VAL A 53 6.56 2.68 7.53
CA VAL A 53 5.33 3.20 6.95
C VAL A 53 5.64 4.23 5.86
N GLU A 54 6.66 5.05 6.04
CA GLU A 54 7.06 6.04 5.05
C GLU A 54 7.47 5.38 3.73
N GLN A 55 8.16 4.25 3.80
CA GLN A 55 8.54 3.50 2.61
C GLN A 55 7.32 2.93 1.90
N LEU A 56 6.32 2.48 2.68
CA LEU A 56 5.07 2.00 2.10
C LEU A 56 4.34 3.11 1.36
N ARG A 57 4.24 4.28 1.98
CA ARG A 57 3.59 5.43 1.35
C ARG A 57 4.35 5.89 0.12
N GLN A 58 5.67 5.92 0.21
CA GLN A 58 6.51 6.32 -0.93
C GLN A 58 6.31 5.38 -2.11
N ALA A 59 6.18 4.09 -1.85
CA ALA A 59 5.92 3.12 -2.91
C ALA A 59 4.59 3.39 -3.62
N VAL A 60 3.56 3.77 -2.86
CA VAL A 60 2.26 4.13 -3.42
C VAL A 60 2.39 5.38 -4.29
N ILE A 61 3.11 6.39 -3.82
CA ILE A 61 3.33 7.63 -4.57
C ILE A 61 4.12 7.34 -5.85
N ASP A 62 5.14 6.51 -5.76
CA ASP A 62 5.96 6.14 -6.92
C ASP A 62 5.15 5.38 -7.97
N ALA A 63 4.09 4.69 -7.56
CA ALA A 63 3.20 4.00 -8.47
C ALA A 63 2.22 4.94 -9.18
N GLY A 64 2.21 6.21 -8.82
CA GLY A 64 1.35 7.21 -9.45
C GLY A 64 0.08 7.52 -8.70
N PHE A 65 -0.01 7.12 -7.43
CA PHE A 65 -1.18 7.36 -6.59
C PHE A 65 -0.81 8.29 -5.44
N ASP A 66 -1.82 8.95 -4.87
CA ASP A 66 -1.62 9.75 -3.67
C ASP A 66 -1.77 8.86 -2.44
N SER A 67 -0.91 9.07 -1.46
CA SER A 67 -0.96 8.35 -0.20
C SER A 67 -1.33 9.33 0.92
N GLN A 68 -2.34 8.97 1.71
CA GLN A 68 -2.77 9.75 2.87
C GLN A 68 -2.88 8.82 4.07
N ASP A 69 -2.55 9.31 5.21
CA ASP A 69 -2.71 8.57 6.46
C ASP A 69 -4.15 8.52 6.91
#